data_263d971352c6312c9315a42f13e022f9
#
_entry.id   263d971352c6312c9315a42f13e022f9
#
_cell.length_a   1.000
_cell.length_b   1.000
_cell.length_c   1.000
_cell.angle_alpha   90.00
_cell.angle_beta   90.00
_cell.angle_gamma   90.00
#
_symmetry.space_group_name_H-M   'P 1'
#
loop_
_entity.id
_entity.type
_entity.pdbx_description
1 polymer ?
#
loop_
_entity_poly.entity_id
_entity_poly.type
_entity_poly.pdbx_seq_one_letter_code
_entity_poly.pdbx_strand_id
1 'polypeptide(L)'
;MVCYDETDVPVTAKISEELQKTEANTGSFIKEFGKTDGEYIEFTLKIKKPGDYAVDFRFKNGHGPVNTGEKCAVLAISADGKLIRRLAFPQQGSWSTWSFTAPTVIHLEKGTHKIRLFTDEWSCTQHEVFNYVHLDLMRTAHIR
;
A
#
# COMPACT_ATOMS: atom_id res chain seq x y z
N MET A 1 -11.59 -1.79 -2.21
CA MET A 1 -10.64 -1.05 -1.37
C MET A 1 -11.13 0.40 -1.23
N VAL A 2 -10.97 0.96 -0.05
CA VAL A 2 -11.38 2.33 0.22
C VAL A 2 -10.16 3.23 0.18
N CYS A 3 -10.29 4.36 -0.49
CA CYS A 3 -9.27 5.41 -0.48
C CYS A 3 -9.81 6.56 0.35
N TYR A 4 -9.02 6.97 1.32
CA TYR A 4 -9.37 8.05 2.23
C TYR A 4 -8.52 9.28 1.92
N ASP A 5 -9.16 10.42 1.93
CA ASP A 5 -8.51 11.67 1.59
C ASP A 5 -8.91 12.75 2.59
N GLU A 6 -7.94 13.25 3.32
CA GLU A 6 -8.13 14.34 4.28
C GLU A 6 -8.15 15.71 3.61
N THR A 7 -7.84 15.79 2.32
CA THR A 7 -7.70 17.05 1.60
C THR A 7 -8.66 17.19 0.42
N ASP A 8 -9.67 16.34 0.35
CA ASP A 8 -10.62 16.27 -0.77
C ASP A 8 -9.94 16.01 -2.13
N VAL A 9 -8.86 15.25 -2.13
CA VAL A 9 -8.20 14.83 -3.38
C VAL A 9 -8.97 13.63 -3.94
N PRO A 10 -9.59 13.71 -5.12
CA PRO A 10 -10.28 12.58 -5.71
C PRO A 10 -9.30 11.45 -6.00
N VAL A 11 -9.62 10.25 -5.52
CA VAL A 11 -8.77 9.07 -5.66
C VAL A 11 -9.59 7.91 -6.22
N THR A 12 -9.02 7.23 -7.21
CA THR A 12 -9.55 5.96 -7.71
C THR A 12 -8.47 4.90 -7.64
N ALA A 13 -8.86 3.63 -7.53
CA ALA A 13 -7.91 2.54 -7.41
C ALA A 13 -8.12 1.48 -8.49
N LYS A 14 -7.01 0.97 -9.02
CA LYS A 14 -6.97 -0.16 -9.96
C LYS A 14 -6.11 -1.26 -9.38
N ILE A 15 -6.60 -2.48 -9.43
CA ILE A 15 -5.96 -3.66 -8.85
C ILE A 15 -5.46 -4.58 -9.98
N SER A 16 -4.26 -5.14 -9.84
CA SER A 16 -3.71 -6.08 -10.81
C SER A 16 -4.52 -7.37 -10.90
N GLU A 17 -4.45 -8.04 -12.05
CA GLU A 17 -5.16 -9.31 -12.27
C GLU A 17 -4.73 -10.39 -11.27
N GLU A 18 -3.46 -10.48 -10.96
CA GLU A 18 -2.93 -11.44 -10.00
C GLU A 18 -3.57 -11.27 -8.63
N LEU A 19 -3.74 -10.03 -8.21
CA LEU A 19 -4.34 -9.71 -6.92
C LEU A 19 -5.87 -9.92 -6.95
N GLN A 20 -6.51 -9.67 -8.06
CA GLN A 20 -7.95 -9.90 -8.23
C GLN A 20 -8.34 -11.37 -8.13
N LYS A 21 -7.42 -12.29 -8.42
CA LYS A 21 -7.65 -13.74 -8.33
C LYS A 21 -7.75 -14.22 -6.89
N THR A 22 -7.33 -13.43 -5.93
CA THR A 22 -7.47 -13.77 -4.52
C THR A 22 -8.94 -13.70 -4.13
N GLU A 23 -9.49 -14.82 -3.68
CA GLU A 23 -10.92 -14.99 -3.39
C GLU A 23 -11.52 -13.89 -2.52
N ALA A 24 -10.73 -13.36 -1.64
CA ALA A 24 -11.18 -12.39 -0.65
C ALA A 24 -11.22 -10.94 -1.16
N ASN A 25 -10.81 -10.67 -2.39
CA ASN A 25 -10.69 -9.30 -2.91
C ASN A 25 -12.00 -8.79 -3.53
N THR A 26 -13.12 -9.23 -2.99
CA THR A 26 -14.43 -8.74 -3.35
C THR A 26 -15.08 -7.90 -2.27
N GLY A 27 -14.42 -7.76 -1.12
CA GLY A 27 -14.95 -7.05 0.03
C GLY A 27 -14.38 -5.64 0.18
N SER A 28 -14.40 -5.15 1.42
CA SER A 28 -13.98 -3.78 1.75
C SER A 28 -12.46 -3.61 1.83
N PHE A 29 -11.68 -4.66 1.75
CA PHE A 29 -10.22 -4.60 1.78
C PHE A 29 -9.60 -5.71 0.92
N ILE A 30 -8.32 -5.53 0.61
CA ILE A 30 -7.56 -6.47 -0.22
C ILE A 30 -6.82 -7.44 0.69
N LYS A 31 -7.01 -8.73 0.49
CA LYS A 31 -6.31 -9.78 1.23
C LYS A 31 -5.07 -10.27 0.48
N GLU A 32 -4.07 -10.71 1.23
CA GLU A 32 -2.88 -11.38 0.72
C GLU A 32 -2.12 -10.59 -0.35
N PHE A 33 -2.07 -9.28 -0.21
CA PHE A 33 -1.30 -8.45 -1.11
C PHE A 33 0.19 -8.54 -0.80
N GLY A 34 0.98 -8.82 -1.81
CA GLY A 34 2.43 -8.93 -1.72
C GLY A 34 2.96 -10.35 -1.81
N LYS A 35 2.09 -11.35 -1.93
CA LYS A 35 2.43 -12.76 -1.91
C LYS A 35 3.01 -13.25 -3.24
N THR A 36 2.59 -12.66 -4.33
CA THR A 36 2.93 -13.12 -5.69
C THR A 36 3.55 -11.99 -6.49
N ASP A 37 4.49 -12.33 -7.38
CA ASP A 37 5.10 -11.35 -8.28
C ASP A 37 4.06 -10.72 -9.20
N GLY A 38 4.29 -9.47 -9.56
CA GLY A 38 3.42 -8.76 -10.49
C GLY A 38 2.19 -8.14 -9.85
N GLU A 39 1.98 -8.31 -8.56
CA GLU A 39 0.86 -7.69 -7.88
C GLU A 39 1.06 -6.20 -7.70
N TYR A 40 0.01 -5.43 -7.94
CA TYR A 40 0.02 -4.00 -7.67
C TYR A 40 -1.38 -3.46 -7.41
N ILE A 41 -1.40 -2.31 -6.74
CA ILE A 41 -2.56 -1.44 -6.65
C ILE A 41 -2.09 -0.06 -7.11
N GLU A 42 -2.82 0.51 -8.06
CA GLU A 42 -2.53 1.83 -8.60
C GLU A 42 -3.64 2.79 -8.21
N PHE A 43 -3.24 3.87 -7.56
CA PHE A 43 -4.14 4.94 -7.12
C PHE A 43 -3.96 6.12 -8.05
N THR A 44 -5.05 6.63 -8.60
CA THR A 44 -5.04 7.84 -9.42
C THR A 44 -5.55 9.00 -8.59
N LEU A 45 -4.72 10.02 -8.44
CA LEU A 45 -5.01 11.23 -7.67
C LEU A 45 -5.12 12.42 -8.61
N LYS A 46 -6.10 13.29 -8.35
CA LYS A 46 -6.21 14.57 -9.01
C LYS A 46 -5.83 15.68 -8.05
N ILE A 47 -4.65 16.24 -8.26
CA ILE A 47 -4.09 17.26 -7.40
C ILE A 47 -4.50 18.64 -7.91
N LYS A 48 -5.19 19.40 -7.08
CA LYS A 48 -5.61 20.77 -7.38
C LYS A 48 -4.58 21.78 -6.91
N LYS A 49 -3.95 21.52 -5.77
CA LYS A 49 -2.99 22.43 -5.14
C LYS A 49 -1.63 21.76 -5.07
N PRO A 50 -0.62 22.27 -5.77
CA PRO A 50 0.70 21.68 -5.73
C PRO A 50 1.32 21.77 -4.34
N GLY A 51 2.17 20.81 -3.99
CA GLY A 51 2.84 20.80 -2.71
C GLY A 51 3.28 19.42 -2.30
N ASP A 52 3.61 19.28 -1.03
CA ASP A 52 4.01 18.03 -0.42
C ASP A 52 2.80 17.33 0.18
N TYR A 53 2.70 16.05 -0.11
CA TYR A 53 1.61 15.20 0.34
C TYR A 53 2.19 14.02 1.11
N ALA A 54 1.64 13.77 2.30
CA ALA A 54 1.95 12.58 3.07
C ALA A 54 0.99 11.47 2.65
N VAL A 55 1.54 10.31 2.32
CA VAL A 55 0.78 9.13 1.90
C VAL A 55 1.10 7.99 2.85
N ASP A 56 0.09 7.35 3.40
CA ASP A 56 0.25 6.14 4.19
C ASP A 56 -0.87 5.13 3.89
N PHE A 57 -0.71 3.93 4.43
CA PHE A 57 -1.61 2.82 4.15
C PHE A 57 -2.07 2.17 5.44
N ARG A 58 -3.36 1.86 5.51
CA ARG A 58 -3.93 1.09 6.61
C ARG A 58 -3.88 -0.39 6.25
N PHE A 59 -3.30 -1.18 7.12
CA PHE A 59 -3.05 -2.58 6.84
C PHE A 59 -3.20 -3.47 8.07
N LYS A 60 -3.27 -4.78 7.80
CA LYS A 60 -3.09 -5.83 8.81
C LYS A 60 -1.94 -6.72 8.39
N ASN A 61 -1.10 -7.07 9.35
CA ASN A 61 -0.10 -8.11 9.18
C ASN A 61 0.00 -8.92 10.47
N GLY A 62 -0.58 -10.12 10.44
CA GLY A 62 -0.59 -11.02 11.58
C GLY A 62 0.39 -12.18 11.42
N HIS A 63 1.34 -12.08 10.49
CA HIS A 63 2.30 -13.13 10.28
C HIS A 63 3.10 -13.44 11.52
N GLY A 64 3.09 -14.66 11.81
CA GLY A 64 3.94 -15.23 12.78
C GLY A 64 3.26 -15.41 14.07
N PRO A 65 3.60 -16.39 14.76
CA PRO A 65 3.57 -16.40 16.20
C PRO A 65 4.92 -15.92 16.68
N VAL A 66 5.23 -16.33 17.82
CA VAL A 66 6.51 -16.16 18.51
C VAL A 66 7.70 -15.91 17.60
N ASN A 67 8.59 -15.05 17.99
CA ASN A 67 9.83 -14.70 17.26
C ASN A 67 9.59 -13.95 15.95
N THR A 68 8.49 -13.29 15.83
CA THR A 68 8.10 -12.70 14.57
C THR A 68 8.24 -11.19 14.50
N GLY A 69 8.81 -10.58 15.52
CA GLY A 69 9.02 -9.14 15.55
C GLY A 69 9.82 -8.62 14.38
N GLU A 70 10.63 -9.46 13.76
CA GLU A 70 11.43 -9.10 12.60
C GLU A 70 10.71 -9.32 11.28
N LYS A 71 9.56 -9.98 11.30
CA LYS A 71 8.83 -10.27 10.07
C LYS A 71 8.06 -9.06 9.63
N CYS A 72 8.29 -8.66 8.41
CA CYS A 72 7.50 -7.60 7.77
C CYS A 72 7.30 -7.93 6.31
N ALA A 73 6.21 -7.48 5.76
CA ALA A 73 6.05 -7.44 4.33
C ALA A 73 6.75 -6.19 3.79
N VAL A 74 7.28 -6.30 2.59
CA VAL A 74 7.95 -5.19 1.91
C VAL A 74 7.28 -4.99 0.55
N LEU A 75 6.84 -3.77 0.31
CA LEU A 75 6.24 -3.37 -0.95
C LEU A 75 6.88 -2.06 -1.41
N ALA A 76 6.99 -1.90 -2.72
CA ALA A 76 7.53 -0.70 -3.31
C ALA A 76 6.40 0.32 -3.58
N ILE A 77 6.71 1.60 -3.42
CA ILE A 77 5.82 2.69 -3.81
C ILE A 77 6.47 3.53 -4.90
N SER A 78 5.71 3.82 -5.94
CA SER A 78 6.15 4.69 -7.03
C SER A 78 5.14 5.80 -7.27
N ALA A 79 5.62 6.90 -7.83
CA ALA A 79 4.80 8.01 -8.26
C ALA A 79 5.12 8.28 -9.73
N ASP A 80 4.10 8.23 -10.59
CA ASP A 80 4.20 8.46 -12.03
C ASP A 80 5.32 7.62 -12.68
N GLY A 81 5.42 6.35 -12.27
CA GLY A 81 6.40 5.42 -12.80
C GLY A 81 7.78 5.49 -12.16
N LYS A 82 8.00 6.42 -11.24
CA LYS A 82 9.29 6.57 -10.57
C LYS A 82 9.24 5.97 -9.18
N LEU A 83 10.15 5.04 -8.90
CA LEU A 83 10.28 4.45 -7.58
C LEU A 83 10.62 5.54 -6.54
N ILE A 84 9.81 5.62 -5.49
CA ILE A 84 10.04 6.55 -4.40
C ILE A 84 10.81 5.85 -3.28
N ARG A 85 10.29 4.73 -2.79
CA ARG A 85 10.93 3.96 -1.73
C ARG A 85 10.28 2.58 -1.59
N ARG A 86 10.83 1.77 -0.72
CA ARG A 86 10.21 0.53 -0.25
C ARG A 86 9.63 0.76 1.13
N LEU A 87 8.44 0.22 1.34
CA LEU A 87 7.70 0.37 2.59
C LEU A 87 7.71 -0.95 3.35
N ALA A 88 7.93 -0.85 4.64
CA ALA A 88 7.78 -1.98 5.55
C ALA A 88 6.35 -2.00 6.10
N PHE A 89 5.79 -3.19 6.17
CA PHE A 89 4.48 -3.48 6.77
C PHE A 89 4.71 -4.48 7.88
N PRO A 90 5.16 -4.00 9.08
CA PRO A 90 5.56 -4.89 10.15
C PRO A 90 4.40 -5.73 10.68
N GLN A 91 4.69 -6.93 11.15
CA GLN A 91 3.67 -7.75 11.77
C GLN A 91 3.23 -7.11 13.10
N GLN A 92 1.94 -7.25 13.39
CA GLN A 92 1.28 -6.68 14.56
C GLN A 92 0.83 -7.76 15.56
N GLY A 93 1.24 -9.01 15.35
CA GLY A 93 0.90 -10.11 16.23
C GLY A 93 -0.49 -10.70 16.02
N SER A 94 -1.32 -10.08 15.21
CA SER A 94 -2.71 -10.53 15.00
C SER A 94 -3.26 -10.05 13.66
N TRP A 95 -4.04 -10.90 13.01
CA TRP A 95 -4.81 -10.54 11.83
C TRP A 95 -6.09 -9.75 12.16
N SER A 96 -6.25 -9.35 13.40
CA SER A 96 -7.40 -8.55 13.85
C SER A 96 -7.05 -7.09 14.10
N THR A 97 -5.78 -6.72 14.02
CA THR A 97 -5.31 -5.37 14.36
C THR A 97 -4.96 -4.59 13.09
N TRP A 98 -5.66 -3.47 12.88
CA TRP A 98 -5.32 -2.51 11.84
C TRP A 98 -4.24 -1.56 12.31
N SER A 99 -3.28 -1.26 11.45
CA SER A 99 -2.21 -0.30 11.67
C SER A 99 -2.02 0.57 10.45
N PHE A 100 -1.20 1.61 10.60
CA PHE A 100 -0.79 2.45 9.47
C PHE A 100 0.71 2.33 9.25
N THR A 101 1.12 2.38 7.98
CA THR A 101 2.55 2.47 7.65
C THR A 101 3.11 3.83 8.05
N ALA A 102 4.43 3.92 8.13
CA ALA A 102 5.09 5.22 8.20
C ALA A 102 4.70 6.05 6.96
N PRO A 103 4.47 7.35 7.11
CA PRO A 103 4.09 8.18 5.97
C PRO A 103 5.24 8.34 4.98
N THR A 104 4.90 8.39 3.70
CA THR A 104 5.81 8.74 2.62
C THR A 104 5.43 10.12 2.12
N VAL A 105 6.39 11.04 2.12
CA VAL A 105 6.16 12.40 1.62
C VAL A 105 6.53 12.45 0.14
N ILE A 106 5.59 12.90 -0.68
CA ILE A 106 5.75 12.98 -2.14
C ILE A 106 5.37 14.40 -2.56
N HIS A 107 6.24 15.04 -3.34
CA HIS A 107 5.91 16.31 -3.95
C HIS A 107 5.09 16.07 -5.21
N LEU A 108 3.90 16.65 -5.28
CA LEU A 108 2.97 16.49 -6.40
C LEU A 108 2.56 17.86 -6.94
N GLU A 109 2.76 18.04 -8.25
CA GLU A 109 2.29 19.22 -8.95
C GLU A 109 0.79 19.13 -9.25
N LYS A 110 0.19 20.24 -9.64
CA LYS A 110 -1.19 20.24 -10.10
C LYS A 110 -1.35 19.28 -11.28
N GLY A 111 -2.37 18.45 -11.25
CA GLY A 111 -2.66 17.50 -12.32
C GLY A 111 -3.00 16.12 -11.80
N THR A 112 -3.00 15.17 -12.72
CA THR A 112 -3.31 13.77 -12.41
C THR A 112 -2.01 13.00 -12.18
N HIS A 113 -1.95 12.26 -11.07
CA HIS A 113 -0.79 11.47 -10.68
C HIS A 113 -1.18 10.03 -10.37
N LYS A 114 -0.26 9.11 -10.61
CA LYS A 114 -0.46 7.70 -10.33
C LYS A 114 0.52 7.26 -9.26
N ILE A 115 -0.02 6.84 -8.12
CA ILE A 115 0.74 6.25 -7.02
C ILE A 115 0.50 4.76 -7.08
N ARG A 116 1.57 3.97 -7.22
CA ARG A 116 1.48 2.52 -7.30
C ARG A 116 2.17 1.90 -6.11
N LEU A 117 1.48 0.96 -5.46
CA LEU A 117 2.04 0.08 -4.44
C LEU A 117 2.17 -1.29 -5.09
N PHE A 118 3.35 -1.89 -5.07
CA PHE A 118 3.61 -3.09 -5.87
C PHE A 118 4.71 -3.96 -5.28
N THR A 119 4.76 -5.21 -5.77
CA THR A 119 5.83 -6.14 -5.44
C THR A 119 7.03 -5.90 -6.35
N ASP A 120 8.24 -5.99 -5.78
CA ASP A 120 9.49 -5.91 -6.53
C ASP A 120 10.48 -6.99 -6.04
N GLU A 121 11.73 -6.89 -6.44
CA GLU A 121 12.73 -7.88 -6.06
C GLU A 121 12.97 -7.97 -4.55
N TRP A 122 12.70 -6.92 -3.79
CA TRP A 122 12.80 -6.95 -2.33
C TRP A 122 11.66 -7.74 -1.70
N SER A 123 10.48 -7.70 -2.31
CA SER A 123 9.36 -8.54 -1.90
C SER A 123 9.71 -10.01 -2.08
N CYS A 124 10.42 -10.32 -3.17
CA CYS A 124 10.83 -11.68 -3.50
C CYS A 124 11.74 -12.33 -2.47
N THR A 125 12.42 -11.57 -1.63
CA THR A 125 13.29 -12.14 -0.60
C THR A 125 12.53 -12.73 0.57
N GLN A 126 11.26 -12.38 0.71
CA GLN A 126 10.42 -12.81 1.84
C GLN A 126 9.17 -13.54 1.40
N HIS A 127 9.16 -14.02 0.18
CA HIS A 127 8.00 -14.56 -0.47
C HIS A 127 7.17 -15.54 0.25
N GLU A 128 5.94 -15.55 -0.17
CA GLU A 128 4.91 -16.56 0.02
C GLU A 128 4.48 -16.73 1.45
N VAL A 129 5.43 -16.82 2.37
CA VAL A 129 5.09 -17.09 3.77
C VAL A 129 4.93 -15.83 4.58
N PHE A 130 5.76 -14.81 4.31
CA PHE A 130 5.82 -13.62 5.14
C PHE A 130 5.53 -12.31 4.45
N ASN A 131 5.63 -12.27 3.14
CA ASN A 131 5.52 -11.02 2.41
C ASN A 131 4.12 -10.78 1.88
N TYR A 132 3.12 -10.78 2.76
CA TYR A 132 1.80 -10.30 2.36
C TYR A 132 1.07 -9.63 3.52
N VAL A 133 0.14 -8.77 3.17
CA VAL A 133 -0.68 -8.03 4.13
C VAL A 133 -2.12 -7.99 3.64
N HIS A 134 -3.01 -7.65 4.55
CA HIS A 134 -4.35 -7.21 4.19
C HIS A 134 -4.33 -5.69 4.14
N LEU A 135 -4.73 -5.11 3.03
CA LEU A 135 -4.68 -3.68 2.82
C LEU A 135 -6.10 -3.11 2.73
N ASP A 136 -6.37 -2.10 3.54
CA ASP A 136 -7.69 -1.48 3.62
C ASP A 136 -7.79 -0.21 2.77
N LEU A 137 -6.91 0.75 3.00
CA LEU A 137 -6.98 2.05 2.35
C LEU A 137 -5.62 2.73 2.25
N MET A 138 -5.56 3.70 1.35
CA MET A 138 -4.51 4.70 1.29
C MET A 138 -5.07 6.02 1.83
N ARG A 139 -4.29 6.67 2.70
CA ARG A 139 -4.58 8.03 3.17
C ARG A 139 -3.64 9.01 2.49
N THR A 140 -4.16 10.19 2.15
CA THR A 140 -3.39 11.26 1.54
C THR A 140 -3.70 12.56 2.24
N ALA A 141 -2.66 13.25 2.69
CA ALA A 141 -2.81 14.53 3.37
C ALA A 141 -1.85 15.57 2.77
N HIS A 142 -2.38 16.73 2.41
CA HIS A 142 -1.57 17.85 1.96
C HIS A 142 -0.92 18.52 3.17
N ILE A 143 0.40 18.59 3.19
CA ILE A 143 1.13 19.12 4.34
C ILE A 143 1.77 20.48 4.09
N ARG A 144 2.08 20.85 2.85
CA ARG A 144 2.54 22.20 2.51
C ARG A 144 2.73 22.42 1.00
#